data_0df6dc0d1b5eb8c20f4702acda9be8e7
#
_entry.id   0df6dc0d1b5eb8c20f4702acda9be8e7
#
_cell.length_a   1.000
_cell.length_b   1.000
_cell.length_c   1.000
_cell.angle_alpha   90.00
_cell.angle_beta   90.00
_cell.angle_gamma   90.00
#
_symmetry.space_group_name_H-M   'P 1'
#
loop_
_entity.id
_entity.type
_entity.pdbx_description
1 polymer ?
#
loop_
_entity_poly.entity_id
_entity_poly.type
_entity_poly.pdbx_seq_one_letter_code
_entity_poly.pdbx_strand_id
1 'polypeptide(L)'
;MNEEKRELSTRENDVLAVSFLKQNGSSVQSPFSRDIFLIHTMINGAMHVDGIHERAAELHEGDRVQLILEPKNKYDEKAILVKNEKGHKLGYIPRIKNEVLYHLMDAGKYLFGIVKEGDIGENLDPEDRWIEIYIDVYMVD
;
A
#
# COMPACT_ATOMS: atom_id res chain seq x y z
N MET A 1 -6.83 14.86 -10.30
CA MET A 1 -7.57 14.60 -10.08
C MET A 1 -7.59 14.63 -9.65
N ASN A 2 -7.04 15.17 -10.03
CA ASN A 2 -7.61 15.10 -9.55
C ASN A 2 -7.67 14.82 -9.23
N GLU A 3 -7.41 14.76 -9.37
CA GLU A 3 -8.07 14.60 -8.89
C GLU A 3 -8.23 14.43 -8.71
N GLU A 4 -7.73 14.78 -8.93
CA GLU A 4 -8.41 14.69 -8.57
C GLU A 4 -8.61 14.53 -8.47
N LYS A 5 -8.30 14.87 -8.65
CA LYS A 5 -8.95 14.87 -8.33
C LYS A 5 -9.06 14.55 -8.14
N ARG A 6 -8.64 14.70 -8.18
CA ARG A 6 -9.25 14.47 -7.75
C ARG A 6 -9.33 14.25 -7.58
N GLU A 7 -8.97 14.20 -7.62
CA GLU A 7 -9.59 14.03 -7.34
C GLU A 7 -9.84 13.83 -7.25
N LEU A 8 -9.58 14.09 -7.25
CA LEU A 8 -10.37 14.00 -7.07
C LEU A 8 -10.47 13.81 -7.06
N SER A 9 -10.33 13.86 -7.32
CA SER A 9 -10.94 13.76 -7.25
C SER A 9 -10.99 13.52 -7.20
N THR A 10 -10.91 13.47 -7.36
CA THR A 10 -11.35 13.29 -7.28
C THR A 10 -11.59 13.26 -7.22
N ARG A 11 -11.96 13.46 -7.56
CA ARG A 11 -12.49 13.47 -7.42
C ARG A 11 -12.92 13.44 -7.83
N GLU A 12 -12.95 13.28 -8.05
CA GLU A 12 -13.52 13.21 -8.32
C GLU A 12 -13.58 12.94 -8.85
N ASN A 13 -13.69 13.10 -9.06
CA ASN A 13 -13.98 12.76 -9.48
C ASN A 13 -14.08 12.29 -9.78
N ASP A 14 -14.17 12.22 -9.98
CA ASP A 14 -14.47 11.59 -10.30
C ASP A 14 -14.89 10.93 -10.74
N VAL A 15 -15.31 11.12 -11.12
CA VAL A 15 -15.55 10.32 -11.55
C VAL A 15 -15.73 9.93 -12.55
N LEU A 16 -15.67 10.05 -13.00
CA LEU A 16 -15.72 9.39 -13.90
C LEU A 16 -14.83 9.00 -14.37
N ALA A 17 -14.59 9.04 -14.17
CA ALA A 17 -13.88 8.47 -14.40
C ALA A 17 -13.35 7.92 -14.17
N VAL A 18 -13.33 7.95 -13.87
CA VAL A 18 -12.95 7.24 -13.57
C VAL A 18 -12.64 6.71 -13.77
N SER A 19 -12.77 6.88 -13.84
CA SER A 19 -12.70 6.20 -14.11
C SER A 19 -12.58 5.94 -14.94
N PHE A 20 -12.61 6.13 -15.24
CA PHE A 20 -12.42 5.58 -15.96
C PHE A 20 -11.43 5.56 -16.29
N LEU A 21 -10.87 5.66 -15.90
CA LEU A 21 -9.99 5.36 -15.96
C LEU A 21 -9.31 4.72 -15.65
N LYS A 22 -9.20 4.53 -15.35
CA LYS A 22 -8.65 3.75 -15.13
C LYS A 22 -8.50 2.99 -15.70
N GLN A 23 -8.55 3.13 -16.25
CA GLN A 23 -8.49 2.37 -16.75
C GLN A 23 -7.89 2.02 -17.26
N ASN A 24 -7.48 1.97 -17.55
CA ASN A 24 -6.97 1.35 -18.03
C ASN A 24 -6.63 0.49 -17.97
N GLY A 25 -6.37 1.05 -17.93
CA GLY A 25 -6.11 -0.14 -17.89
C GLY A 25 -6.97 -1.09 -18.47
N SER A 26 -6.52 -1.83 -18.65
CA SER A 26 -7.06 -2.94 -19.23
C SER A 26 -8.20 -3.56 -18.53
N SER A 27 -8.28 -3.52 -17.25
CA SER A 27 -9.38 -4.16 -16.59
C SER A 27 -10.59 -3.26 -16.66
N VAL A 28 -11.71 -3.87 -16.99
CA VAL A 28 -12.97 -3.16 -17.02
C VAL A 28 -13.50 -3.10 -15.59
N GLN A 29 -13.60 -1.92 -15.06
CA GLN A 29 -14.18 -1.75 -13.75
C GLN A 29 -15.66 -1.44 -13.88
N SER A 30 -16.43 -1.92 -12.91
CA SER A 30 -17.81 -1.51 -12.80
C SER A 30 -17.84 0.00 -12.62
N PRO A 31 -18.75 0.72 -13.26
CA PRO A 31 -18.84 2.17 -13.09
C PRO A 31 -19.13 2.58 -11.64
N PHE A 32 -19.53 1.62 -10.79
CA PHE A 32 -19.80 1.90 -9.38
C PHE A 32 -18.71 1.37 -8.47
N SER A 33 -17.69 0.72 -9.03
CA SER A 33 -16.56 0.25 -8.23
C SER A 33 -15.67 1.39 -7.85
N ARG A 34 -15.12 1.31 -6.67
CA ARG A 34 -14.12 2.26 -6.23
C ARG A 34 -13.34 1.67 -5.07
N ASP A 35 -12.17 2.24 -4.84
CA ASP A 35 -11.32 1.80 -3.76
C ASP A 35 -11.75 2.50 -2.48
N ILE A 36 -11.76 1.75 -1.41
CA ILE A 36 -12.18 2.26 -0.10
C ILE A 36 -10.94 2.44 0.75
N PHE A 37 -10.69 3.67 1.20
CA PHE A 37 -9.58 3.94 2.11
C PHE A 37 -9.86 3.28 3.46
N LEU A 38 -8.89 2.54 3.99
CA LEU A 38 -9.04 1.88 5.27
C LEU A 38 -8.21 2.52 6.37
N ILE A 39 -6.90 2.61 6.19
CA ILE A 39 -6.02 3.18 7.21
C ILE A 39 -4.79 3.79 6.57
N HIS A 40 -4.18 4.71 7.32
CA HIS A 40 -2.84 5.23 7.04
C HIS A 40 -1.92 4.63 8.12
N THR A 41 -0.81 4.03 7.72
CA THR A 41 0.06 3.36 8.68
C THR A 41 1.51 3.35 8.24
N MET A 42 2.38 3.23 9.21
CA MET A 42 3.79 2.99 8.94
C MET A 42 3.99 1.50 8.67
N ILE A 43 4.98 1.19 7.81
CA ILE A 43 5.41 -0.19 7.62
C ILE A 43 6.32 -0.56 8.79
N ASN A 44 5.98 -1.63 9.49
CA ASN A 44 6.72 -2.07 10.65
C ASN A 44 7.86 -3.01 10.25
N GLY A 45 8.98 -2.93 10.99
CA GLY A 45 10.09 -3.86 10.80
C GLY A 45 10.94 -3.63 9.56
N ALA A 46 10.77 -2.50 8.88
CA ALA A 46 11.54 -2.22 7.66
C ALA A 46 13.04 -2.28 7.91
N MET A 47 13.49 -1.76 9.05
CA MET A 47 14.92 -1.71 9.36
C MET A 47 15.55 -3.10 9.52
N HIS A 48 14.75 -4.14 9.65
CA HIS A 48 15.26 -5.51 9.76
C HIS A 48 15.26 -6.25 8.43
N VAL A 49 14.92 -5.57 7.34
CA VAL A 49 14.88 -6.17 6.02
C VAL A 49 16.20 -5.93 5.31
N ASP A 50 16.87 -7.00 4.89
CA ASP A 50 18.11 -6.88 4.12
C ASP A 50 17.82 -6.17 2.81
N GLY A 51 18.66 -5.18 2.48
CA GLY A 51 18.50 -4.44 1.24
C GLY A 51 17.44 -3.37 1.30
N ILE A 52 16.94 -3.02 2.50
CA ILE A 52 15.85 -2.06 2.60
C ILE A 52 16.23 -0.68 2.08
N HIS A 53 17.48 -0.26 2.29
CA HIS A 53 17.90 1.06 1.81
C HIS A 53 17.78 1.16 0.29
N GLU A 54 18.23 0.13 -0.43
CA GLU A 54 18.12 0.11 -1.87
C GLU A 54 16.66 0.11 -2.33
N ARG A 55 15.83 -0.66 -1.64
CA ARG A 55 14.40 -0.73 -1.99
C ARG A 55 13.70 0.58 -1.69
N ALA A 56 13.99 1.18 -0.54
CA ALA A 56 13.38 2.46 -0.16
C ALA A 56 13.80 3.57 -1.11
N ALA A 57 15.05 3.54 -1.57
CA ALA A 57 15.53 4.54 -2.51
C ALA A 57 14.78 4.52 -3.84
N GLU A 58 14.20 3.38 -4.21
CA GLU A 58 13.45 3.23 -5.45
C GLU A 58 11.97 3.57 -5.30
N LEU A 59 11.51 3.79 -4.08
CA LEU A 59 10.09 4.08 -3.86
C LEU A 59 9.78 5.55 -4.12
N HIS A 60 8.58 5.79 -4.61
CA HIS A 60 8.06 7.14 -4.82
C HIS A 60 6.65 7.23 -4.24
N GLU A 61 6.26 8.42 -3.85
CA GLU A 61 4.90 8.66 -3.41
C GLU A 61 3.95 8.25 -4.55
N GLY A 62 2.91 7.48 -4.20
CA GLY A 62 1.97 6.99 -5.18
C GLY A 62 2.25 5.58 -5.67
N ASP A 63 3.42 5.03 -5.37
CA ASP A 63 3.73 3.67 -5.76
C ASP A 63 2.81 2.68 -5.04
N ARG A 64 2.45 1.62 -5.77
CA ARG A 64 1.60 0.57 -5.20
C ARG A 64 2.45 -0.47 -4.51
N VAL A 65 1.97 -0.97 -3.37
CA VAL A 65 2.61 -2.08 -2.66
C VAL A 65 1.59 -3.19 -2.48
N GLN A 66 2.11 -4.42 -2.42
CA GLN A 66 1.30 -5.61 -2.26
C GLN A 66 1.18 -5.96 -0.78
N LEU A 67 0.01 -6.42 -0.37
CA LEU A 67 -0.23 -6.92 0.98
C LEU A 67 -0.52 -8.41 0.87
N ILE A 68 0.20 -9.22 1.63
CA ILE A 68 0.14 -10.68 1.52
C ILE A 68 0.00 -11.29 2.90
N LEU A 69 -1.01 -12.14 3.09
CA LEU A 69 -1.19 -12.85 4.35
C LEU A 69 -0.08 -13.86 4.55
N GLU A 70 0.39 -13.97 5.80
CA GLU A 70 1.36 -14.98 6.18
C GLU A 70 0.82 -15.81 7.35
N PRO A 71 -0.14 -16.69 7.11
CA PRO A 71 -0.78 -17.44 8.20
C PRO A 71 0.18 -18.38 8.92
N LYS A 72 1.34 -18.71 8.31
CA LYS A 72 2.34 -19.57 8.95
C LYS A 72 3.49 -18.77 9.57
N ASN A 73 3.32 -17.47 9.72
CA ASN A 73 4.33 -16.64 10.36
C ASN A 73 4.52 -17.12 11.80
N LYS A 74 5.79 -17.29 12.21
CA LYS A 74 6.11 -17.83 13.53
C LYS A 74 5.67 -16.95 14.67
N TYR A 75 5.62 -15.64 14.45
CA TYR A 75 5.40 -14.67 15.51
C TYR A 75 3.98 -14.16 15.55
N ASP A 76 3.26 -14.26 14.44
CA ASP A 76 1.92 -13.71 14.34
C ASP A 76 1.20 -14.34 13.14
N GLU A 77 0.20 -15.19 13.42
CA GLU A 77 -0.54 -15.84 12.34
C GLU A 77 -1.40 -14.87 11.55
N LYS A 78 -1.58 -13.64 12.06
CA LYS A 78 -2.29 -12.59 11.33
C LYS A 78 -1.35 -11.62 10.66
N ALA A 79 -0.09 -11.98 10.51
CA ALA A 79 0.91 -11.12 9.88
C ALA A 79 0.52 -10.82 8.43
N ILE A 80 0.70 -9.57 8.05
CA ILE A 80 0.47 -9.12 6.67
C ILE A 80 1.78 -8.55 6.16
N LEU A 81 2.38 -9.24 5.21
CA LEU A 81 3.64 -8.86 4.60
C LEU A 81 3.39 -7.76 3.58
N VAL A 82 4.27 -6.76 3.56
CA VAL A 82 4.22 -5.67 2.58
C VAL A 82 5.38 -5.85 1.61
N LYS A 83 5.08 -5.92 0.31
CA LYS A 83 6.08 -6.05 -0.75
C LYS A 83 5.93 -4.92 -1.75
N ASN A 84 7.07 -4.53 -2.37
CA ASN A 84 7.01 -3.57 -3.46
C ASN A 84 6.48 -4.26 -4.73
N GLU A 85 6.34 -3.50 -5.80
CA GLU A 85 5.80 -4.04 -7.05
C GLU A 85 6.68 -5.12 -7.67
N LYS A 86 7.96 -5.11 -7.34
CA LYS A 86 8.89 -6.13 -7.83
C LYS A 86 8.83 -7.41 -6.99
N GLY A 87 8.03 -7.42 -5.93
CA GLY A 87 7.88 -8.58 -5.08
C GLY A 87 8.90 -8.67 -3.97
N HIS A 88 9.62 -7.59 -3.69
CA HIS A 88 10.61 -7.57 -2.62
C HIS A 88 9.99 -7.08 -1.32
N LYS A 89 10.36 -7.73 -0.23
CA LYS A 89 9.83 -7.41 1.09
C LYS A 89 10.22 -6.00 1.53
N LEU A 90 9.25 -5.28 2.09
CA LEU A 90 9.49 -3.97 2.71
C LEU A 90 9.32 -4.04 4.22
N GLY A 91 8.47 -4.90 4.71
CA GLY A 91 8.17 -5.04 6.12
C GLY A 91 6.79 -5.61 6.31
N TYR A 92 6.12 -5.19 7.37
CA TYR A 92 4.80 -5.71 7.76
C TYR A 92 3.87 -4.59 8.17
N ILE A 93 2.58 -4.86 8.09
CA ILE A 93 1.58 -4.02 8.74
C ILE A 93 1.79 -4.16 10.26
N PRO A 94 1.74 -3.06 11.03
CA PRO A 94 1.90 -3.16 12.48
C PRO A 94 0.89 -4.12 13.10
N ARG A 95 1.37 -4.92 14.04
CA ARG A 95 0.57 -5.98 14.63
C ARG A 95 -0.72 -5.45 15.27
N ILE A 96 -0.66 -4.26 15.87
CA ILE A 96 -1.85 -3.70 16.53
C ILE A 96 -2.91 -3.23 15.53
N LYS A 97 -2.58 -3.20 14.23
CA LYS A 97 -3.50 -2.73 13.20
C LYS A 97 -3.90 -3.83 12.22
N ASN A 98 -3.32 -5.02 12.36
CA ASN A 98 -3.49 -6.01 11.30
C ASN A 98 -4.75 -6.86 11.42
N GLU A 99 -5.39 -6.91 12.58
CA GLU A 99 -6.47 -7.86 12.79
C GLU A 99 -7.65 -7.64 11.83
N VAL A 100 -8.13 -6.41 11.74
CA VAL A 100 -9.28 -6.12 10.86
C VAL A 100 -8.89 -6.36 9.40
N LEU A 101 -7.68 -5.90 9.02
CA LEU A 101 -7.21 -6.09 7.65
C LEU A 101 -7.07 -7.58 7.33
N TYR A 102 -6.54 -8.35 8.27
CA TYR A 102 -6.41 -9.79 8.11
C TYR A 102 -7.76 -10.44 7.83
N HIS A 103 -8.77 -10.09 8.64
CA HIS A 103 -10.09 -10.70 8.49
C HIS A 103 -10.73 -10.33 7.15
N LEU A 104 -10.54 -9.10 6.69
CA LEU A 104 -11.05 -8.69 5.39
C LEU A 104 -10.40 -9.51 4.28
N MET A 105 -9.06 -9.65 4.33
CA MET A 105 -8.33 -10.40 3.33
C MET A 105 -8.67 -11.89 3.38
N ASP A 106 -8.79 -12.44 4.59
CA ASP A 106 -9.15 -13.84 4.78
C ASP A 106 -10.55 -14.13 4.24
N ALA A 107 -11.42 -13.14 4.29
CA ALA A 107 -12.78 -13.26 3.74
C ALA A 107 -12.82 -13.05 2.23
N GLY A 108 -11.67 -12.85 1.60
CA GLY A 108 -11.59 -12.75 0.14
C GLY A 108 -11.56 -11.34 -0.41
N LYS A 109 -11.45 -10.33 0.46
CA LYS A 109 -11.34 -8.96 -0.03
C LYS A 109 -9.92 -8.68 -0.51
N TYR A 110 -9.80 -7.89 -1.57
CA TYR A 110 -8.52 -7.51 -2.10
C TYR A 110 -8.09 -6.16 -1.51
N LEU A 111 -6.95 -6.17 -0.81
CA LEU A 111 -6.37 -4.98 -0.20
C LEU A 111 -5.01 -4.71 -0.84
N PHE A 112 -4.68 -3.43 -0.95
CA PHE A 112 -3.36 -3.02 -1.43
C PHE A 112 -2.97 -1.73 -0.72
N GLY A 113 -1.68 -1.37 -0.83
CA GLY A 113 -1.20 -0.13 -0.25
C GLY A 113 -0.69 0.83 -1.30
N ILE A 114 -0.67 2.11 -0.95
CA ILE A 114 -0.08 3.17 -1.76
C ILE A 114 0.94 3.90 -0.89
N VAL A 115 2.16 4.05 -1.39
CA VAL A 115 3.23 4.74 -0.66
C VAL A 115 2.87 6.22 -0.56
N LYS A 116 2.95 6.77 0.65
CA LYS A 116 2.58 8.15 0.88
C LYS A 116 3.77 9.04 1.21
N GLU A 117 4.63 8.61 2.12
CA GLU A 117 5.73 9.46 2.58
C GLU A 117 6.74 8.63 3.33
N GLY A 118 7.84 9.26 3.70
CA GLY A 118 8.84 8.64 4.53
C GLY A 118 10.24 8.76 3.97
N ASP A 119 11.11 7.86 4.42
CA ASP A 119 12.49 7.83 4.00
C ASP A 119 12.59 7.06 2.69
N ILE A 120 12.13 7.69 1.62
CA ILE A 120 12.03 7.07 0.30
C ILE A 120 12.62 8.00 -0.75
N GLY A 121 13.08 7.40 -1.86
CA GLY A 121 13.60 8.16 -2.98
C GLY A 121 14.71 9.09 -2.55
N GLU A 122 14.59 10.35 -2.94
CA GLU A 122 15.60 11.35 -2.64
C GLU A 122 15.60 11.80 -1.18
N ASN A 123 14.55 11.49 -0.43
CA ASN A 123 14.47 11.84 0.98
C ASN A 123 15.21 10.86 1.87
N LEU A 124 15.66 9.76 1.31
CA LEU A 124 16.35 8.72 2.05
C LEU A 124 17.80 9.17 2.33
N ASP A 125 18.21 9.09 3.60
CA ASP A 125 19.60 9.25 3.97
C ASP A 125 20.21 7.85 4.03
N PRO A 126 21.16 7.53 3.13
CA PRO A 126 21.73 6.17 3.08
C PRO A 126 22.44 5.75 4.35
N GLU A 127 22.83 6.72 5.19
CA GLU A 127 23.53 6.41 6.43
C GLU A 127 22.60 6.29 7.62
N ASP A 128 21.34 6.63 7.45
CA ASP A 128 20.37 6.53 8.52
C ASP A 128 19.99 5.07 8.72
N ARG A 129 20.04 4.64 9.98
CA ARG A 129 19.66 3.26 10.32
C ARG A 129 18.16 3.09 10.44
N TRP A 130 17.43 4.16 10.69
CA TRP A 130 16.00 4.11 10.92
C TRP A 130 15.30 4.53 9.64
N ILE A 131 14.51 3.63 9.11
CA ILE A 131 13.75 3.90 7.89
C ILE A 131 12.28 3.82 8.23
N GLU A 132 11.58 4.92 7.97
CA GLU A 132 10.14 5.00 8.17
C GLU A 132 9.48 5.17 6.82
N ILE A 133 8.59 4.25 6.48
CA ILE A 133 7.82 4.30 5.24
C ILE A 133 6.36 4.23 5.60
N TYR A 134 5.58 5.18 5.10
CA TYR A 134 4.15 5.27 5.38
C TYR A 134 3.35 4.92 4.14
N ILE A 135 2.28 4.18 4.34
CA ILE A 135 1.38 3.79 3.26
C ILE A 135 -0.06 4.03 3.66
N ASP A 136 -0.90 4.22 2.65
CA ASP A 136 -2.35 4.18 2.82
C ASP A 136 -2.83 2.83 2.32
N VAL A 137 -3.68 2.19 3.09
CA VAL A 137 -4.25 0.88 2.73
C VAL A 137 -5.66 1.07 2.21
N TYR A 138 -5.93 0.45 1.07
CA TYR A 138 -7.23 0.50 0.40
C TYR A 138 -7.78 -0.89 0.19
N MET A 139 -9.09 -0.98 0.13
CA MET A 139 -9.80 -2.20 -0.24
C MET A 139 -10.54 -1.94 -1.54
N VAL A 140 -10.45 -2.89 -2.46
CA VAL A 140 -11.23 -2.81 -3.70
C VAL A 140 -12.67 -3.16 -3.38
N ASP A 141 -13.56 -2.28 -3.76
CA ASP A 141 -14.99 -2.44 -3.50
C ASP A 141 -15.60 -3.54 -4.39
#